data_9c0eb970cc761c440bef84a20c333979
#
_entry.id   9c0eb970cc761c440bef84a20c333979
#
_cell.length_a   1.000
_cell.length_b   1.000
_cell.length_c   1.000
_cell.angle_alpha   90.00
_cell.angle_beta   90.00
_cell.angle_gamma   90.00
#
_symmetry.space_group_name_H-M   'P 1'
#
loop_
_entity.id
_entity.type
_entity.pdbx_description
1 polymer ?
#
loop_
_entity_poly.entity_id
_entity_poly.type
_entity_poly.pdbx_seq_one_letter_code
_entity_poly.pdbx_strand_id
1 'polypeptide(L)'
;MKKNLMILAVAALAVFASCSDKKAARSVVGKDTTSVVGNTASDKNNLDLASVAGTYEGTFHAADGSGIKTVLTIKADGTYQIEQDYIDQKDGHDEASGVFKVLDDNVLMLVRPSSGEHTFYKVKDDNNIVMTDSVGNEPEGETARFYVLKKRK
;
A
#
# COMPACT_ATOMS: atom_id res chain seq x y z
N MET A 1 -38.53 8.68 -33.34
CA MET A 1 -39.27 7.61 -34.04
C MET A 1 -38.43 6.34 -34.07
N LYS A 2 -39.11 5.20 -33.69
CA LYS A 2 -38.67 3.80 -33.81
C LYS A 2 -37.52 3.39 -32.82
N LYS A 3 -37.81 2.85 -31.63
CA LYS A 3 -38.28 1.53 -31.21
C LYS A 3 -37.66 0.38 -31.99
N ASN A 4 -36.75 -0.37 -31.33
CA ASN A 4 -36.75 -1.83 -31.46
C ASN A 4 -36.18 -2.49 -30.21
N LEU A 5 -37.06 -3.20 -29.59
CA LEU A 5 -37.00 -4.16 -28.52
C LEU A 5 -36.61 -5.52 -29.13
N MET A 6 -35.63 -6.22 -28.59
CA MET A 6 -35.58 -7.69 -28.75
C MET A 6 -34.92 -8.36 -27.54
N ILE A 7 -35.75 -9.07 -26.86
CA ILE A 7 -35.50 -10.01 -25.78
C ILE A 7 -35.01 -11.32 -26.41
N LEU A 8 -33.99 -11.93 -25.83
CA LEU A 8 -33.87 -13.41 -25.88
C LEU A 8 -33.08 -13.91 -24.67
N ALA A 9 -33.81 -14.58 -23.81
CA ALA A 9 -33.32 -15.38 -22.70
C ALA A 9 -32.85 -16.75 -23.21
N VAL A 10 -31.73 -17.25 -22.70
CA VAL A 10 -31.44 -18.67 -22.66
C VAL A 10 -30.74 -19.01 -21.35
N ALA A 11 -31.43 -19.79 -20.56
CA ALA A 11 -30.93 -20.46 -19.37
C ALA A 11 -30.19 -21.75 -19.76
N ALA A 12 -29.07 -22.02 -19.13
CA ALA A 12 -28.52 -23.38 -19.08
C ALA A 12 -27.86 -23.63 -17.72
N LEU A 13 -28.55 -24.44 -16.93
CA LEU A 13 -28.08 -25.10 -15.73
C LEU A 13 -27.10 -26.22 -16.10
N ALA A 14 -25.96 -26.29 -15.45
CA ALA A 14 -25.19 -27.53 -15.34
C ALA A 14 -24.67 -27.69 -13.91
N VAL A 15 -25.31 -28.58 -13.20
CA VAL A 15 -24.93 -29.12 -11.89
C VAL A 15 -23.93 -30.23 -12.12
N PHE A 16 -22.76 -30.18 -11.54
CA PHE A 16 -21.91 -31.35 -11.30
C PHE A 16 -21.60 -31.46 -9.81
N ALA A 17 -22.38 -32.30 -9.17
CA ALA A 17 -22.04 -32.91 -7.91
C ALA A 17 -21.13 -34.11 -8.20
N SER A 18 -20.01 -34.21 -7.54
CA SER A 18 -19.28 -35.47 -7.40
C SER A 18 -18.77 -35.59 -5.97
N CYS A 19 -19.44 -36.40 -5.22
CA CYS A 19 -19.01 -36.98 -3.95
C CYS A 19 -18.19 -38.25 -4.22
N SER A 20 -17.17 -38.50 -3.43
CA SER A 20 -16.69 -39.79 -2.94
C SER A 20 -15.32 -39.58 -2.26
N ASP A 21 -14.96 -40.16 -1.20
CA ASP A 21 -15.46 -40.97 -0.11
C ASP A 21 -14.26 -41.33 0.79
N LYS A 22 -14.48 -41.21 2.12
CA LYS A 22 -13.93 -42.03 3.21
C LYS A 22 -12.40 -42.22 3.36
N LYS A 23 -11.76 -41.87 4.44
CA LYS A 23 -11.82 -42.52 5.74
C LYS A 23 -10.86 -41.93 6.75
N ALA A 24 -11.34 -41.74 7.90
CA ALA A 24 -11.02 -42.07 9.28
C ALA A 24 -10.22 -41.08 10.10
N ALA A 25 -10.94 -40.49 11.01
CA ALA A 25 -10.70 -40.16 12.41
C ALA A 25 -9.30 -40.20 12.98
N ARG A 26 -8.83 -39.04 13.51
CA ARG A 26 -8.42 -38.99 14.90
C ARG A 26 -8.47 -37.54 15.44
N SER A 27 -9.26 -37.40 16.45
CA SER A 27 -9.45 -36.27 17.31
C SER A 27 -8.14 -35.88 18.02
N VAL A 28 -7.73 -34.58 17.95
CA VAL A 28 -7.03 -33.90 19.04
C VAL A 28 -7.53 -32.47 19.09
N VAL A 29 -8.05 -32.11 20.22
CA VAL A 29 -8.46 -30.79 20.69
C VAL A 29 -7.27 -29.86 20.73
N GLY A 30 -7.43 -28.61 20.28
CA GLY A 30 -6.45 -27.58 20.59
C GLY A 30 -6.56 -26.29 19.78
N LYS A 31 -7.37 -25.39 20.26
CA LYS A 31 -7.14 -23.93 20.30
C LYS A 31 -7.17 -23.15 18.98
N ASP A 32 -8.21 -22.33 18.90
CA ASP A 32 -8.40 -21.26 17.93
C ASP A 32 -7.13 -20.45 17.67
N THR A 33 -6.74 -20.42 16.41
CA THR A 33 -5.93 -19.33 15.88
C THR A 33 -6.49 -19.01 14.51
N THR A 34 -7.21 -17.91 14.43
CA THR A 34 -7.68 -17.30 13.20
C THR A 34 -6.46 -17.05 12.31
N SER A 35 -6.25 -17.93 11.34
CA SER A 35 -5.26 -17.74 10.29
C SER A 35 -5.82 -16.68 9.33
N VAL A 36 -5.36 -15.46 9.51
CA VAL A 36 -5.45 -14.44 8.48
C VAL A 36 -4.64 -14.96 7.29
N VAL A 37 -5.30 -15.12 6.16
CA VAL A 37 -4.70 -15.52 4.89
C VAL A 37 -3.65 -14.47 4.53
N GLY A 38 -2.40 -14.76 4.86
CA GLY A 38 -1.25 -14.03 4.39
C GLY A 38 -1.11 -14.27 2.89
N ASN A 39 -1.18 -13.21 2.12
CA ASN A 39 -0.83 -13.22 0.72
C ASN A 39 0.68 -13.44 0.62
N THR A 40 1.10 -14.68 0.43
CA THR A 40 2.49 -15.07 0.14
C THR A 40 2.83 -14.65 -1.28
N ALA A 41 3.35 -13.45 -1.42
CA ALA A 41 4.09 -13.05 -2.61
C ALA A 41 5.59 -13.03 -2.25
N SER A 42 6.32 -13.98 -2.79
CA SER A 42 7.78 -14.08 -2.97
C SER A 42 8.70 -13.65 -1.82
N ASP A 43 9.26 -14.66 -1.15
CA ASP A 43 10.38 -14.63 -0.20
C ASP A 43 11.69 -14.02 -0.77
N LYS A 44 11.77 -12.72 -0.96
CA LYS A 44 13.05 -12.01 -1.10
C LYS A 44 13.12 -10.71 -0.28
N ASN A 45 12.01 -10.20 0.22
CA ASN A 45 11.97 -8.99 1.02
C ASN A 45 11.53 -9.35 2.44
N ASN A 46 12.48 -9.54 3.32
CA ASN A 46 12.22 -9.78 4.75
C ASN A 46 12.07 -8.45 5.52
N LEU A 47 11.34 -7.48 4.92
CA LEU A 47 11.01 -6.25 5.62
C LEU A 47 9.93 -6.56 6.65
N ASP A 48 10.26 -6.42 7.93
CA ASP A 48 9.28 -6.53 9.01
C ASP A 48 8.35 -5.32 8.98
N LEU A 49 7.12 -5.52 8.52
CA LEU A 49 6.13 -4.44 8.44
C LEU A 49 5.79 -3.86 9.81
N ALA A 50 5.93 -4.63 10.89
CA ALA A 50 5.69 -4.12 12.24
C ALA A 50 6.76 -3.11 12.67
N SER A 51 8.02 -3.30 12.26
CA SER A 51 9.11 -2.36 12.55
C SER A 51 8.98 -1.05 11.78
N VAL A 52 8.46 -1.13 10.53
CA VAL A 52 8.26 0.01 9.64
C VAL A 52 6.97 0.75 9.96
N ALA A 53 5.98 0.09 10.56
CA ALA A 53 4.72 0.74 10.92
C ALA A 53 4.94 1.95 11.81
N GLY A 54 4.25 3.05 11.51
CA GLY A 54 4.35 4.31 12.26
C GLY A 54 4.01 5.51 11.40
N THR A 55 4.07 6.68 12.02
CA THR A 55 3.85 7.96 11.36
C THR A 55 5.18 8.64 11.11
N TYR A 56 5.41 9.05 9.87
CA TYR A 56 6.61 9.72 9.41
C TYR A 56 6.27 11.12 8.94
N GLU A 57 7.12 12.09 9.22
CA GLU A 57 6.91 13.48 8.83
C GLU A 57 8.16 14.13 8.26
N GLY A 58 7.97 15.09 7.36
CA GLY A 58 9.01 15.90 6.76
C GLY A 58 8.43 16.98 5.86
N THR A 59 9.31 17.80 5.31
CA THR A 59 8.91 18.84 4.35
C THR A 59 9.70 18.64 3.07
N PHE A 60 9.00 18.26 2.01
CA PHE A 60 9.59 18.15 0.68
C PHE A 60 9.78 19.54 0.06
N HIS A 61 10.82 19.68 -0.74
CA HIS A 61 11.03 20.91 -1.50
C HIS A 61 10.05 20.99 -2.66
N ALA A 62 9.32 22.10 -2.75
CA ALA A 62 8.48 22.40 -3.90
C ALA A 62 9.23 23.31 -4.88
N ALA A 63 9.04 23.09 -6.18
CA ALA A 63 9.73 23.85 -7.22
C ALA A 63 9.34 25.34 -7.24
N ASP A 64 8.16 25.66 -6.77
CA ASP A 64 7.51 26.97 -6.83
C ASP A 64 7.03 27.52 -5.48
N GLY A 65 7.51 26.98 -4.36
CA GLY A 65 7.03 27.37 -3.05
C GLY A 65 7.93 26.99 -1.89
N SER A 66 7.47 27.30 -0.67
CA SER A 66 8.19 27.05 0.57
C SER A 66 8.29 25.58 0.95
N GLY A 67 7.57 24.71 0.25
CA GLY A 67 7.62 23.27 0.42
C GLY A 67 6.25 22.61 0.65
N ILE A 68 6.28 21.28 0.78
CA ILE A 68 5.11 20.44 1.03
C ILE A 68 5.36 19.70 2.34
N LYS A 69 4.67 20.11 3.40
CA LYS A 69 4.68 19.37 4.65
C LYS A 69 3.94 18.06 4.45
N THR A 70 4.62 16.97 4.67
CA THR A 70 4.08 15.62 4.42
C THR A 70 4.07 14.82 5.71
N VAL A 71 2.93 14.19 6.00
CA VAL A 71 2.75 13.23 7.07
C VAL A 71 2.29 11.92 6.45
N LEU A 72 3.09 10.87 6.58
CA LEU A 72 2.81 9.54 6.03
C LEU A 72 2.69 8.54 7.17
N THR A 73 1.53 7.91 7.30
CA THR A 73 1.29 6.82 8.25
C THR A 73 1.31 5.49 7.50
N ILE A 74 2.23 4.62 7.88
CA ILE A 74 2.37 3.25 7.40
C ILE A 74 1.80 2.31 8.46
N LYS A 75 0.92 1.40 8.07
CA LYS A 75 0.32 0.41 8.97
C LYS A 75 0.83 -0.99 8.66
N ALA A 76 0.93 -1.82 9.70
CA ALA A 76 1.41 -3.19 9.57
C ALA A 76 0.48 -4.10 8.75
N ASP A 77 -0.76 -3.66 8.48
CA ASP A 77 -1.74 -4.36 7.66
C ASP A 77 -1.57 -4.15 6.14
N GLY A 78 -0.52 -3.41 5.72
CA GLY A 78 -0.24 -3.11 4.32
C GLY A 78 -1.00 -1.89 3.77
N THR A 79 -1.61 -1.09 4.65
CA THR A 79 -2.29 0.16 4.26
C THR A 79 -1.49 1.39 4.67
N TYR A 80 -1.77 2.51 4.01
CA TYR A 80 -1.17 3.81 4.34
C TYR A 80 -2.20 4.92 4.33
N GLN A 81 -1.85 6.02 4.98
CA GLN A 81 -2.52 7.32 4.88
C GLN A 81 -1.45 8.39 4.71
N ILE A 82 -1.66 9.32 3.82
CA ILE A 82 -0.77 10.45 3.56
C ILE A 82 -1.55 11.74 3.61
N GLU A 83 -1.00 12.75 4.27
CA GLU A 83 -1.51 14.11 4.35
C GLU A 83 -0.41 15.05 3.86
N GLN A 84 -0.75 15.99 2.99
CA GLN A 84 0.17 16.93 2.39
C GLN A 84 -0.38 18.35 2.46
N ASP A 85 0.35 19.25 3.08
CA ASP A 85 0.05 20.67 3.15
C ASP A 85 1.05 21.46 2.31
N TYR A 86 0.59 22.07 1.23
CA TYR A 86 1.39 22.98 0.40
C TYR A 86 1.52 24.32 1.12
N ILE A 87 2.73 24.63 1.62
CA ILE A 87 2.99 25.74 2.53
C ILE A 87 2.61 27.00 1.80
N ASP A 88 2.33 27.78 1.32
CA ASP A 88 1.98 29.02 0.65
C ASP A 88 0.74 28.93 -0.24
N GLN A 89 0.02 27.82 -0.22
CA GLN A 89 -1.24 27.68 -0.96
C GLN A 89 -2.43 27.70 -0.02
N LYS A 90 -3.38 28.58 -0.29
CA LYS A 90 -4.54 28.83 0.59
C LYS A 90 -5.43 27.60 0.79
N ASP A 91 -5.55 26.74 -0.22
CA ASP A 91 -6.35 25.50 -0.19
C ASP A 91 -5.45 24.30 -0.58
N GLY A 92 -4.18 24.36 -0.16
CA GLY A 92 -3.15 23.40 -0.53
C GLY A 92 -3.10 22.16 0.36
N HIS A 93 -4.24 21.67 0.86
CA HIS A 93 -4.33 20.44 1.62
C HIS A 93 -4.77 19.28 0.72
N ASP A 94 -4.01 18.17 0.77
CA ASP A 94 -4.34 16.93 0.05
C ASP A 94 -4.22 15.74 1.00
N GLU A 95 -5.19 14.84 0.93
CA GLU A 95 -5.21 13.60 1.68
C GLU A 95 -5.41 12.41 0.74
N ALA A 96 -4.69 11.34 1.01
CA ALA A 96 -4.91 10.08 0.34
C ALA A 96 -4.70 8.90 1.27
N SER A 97 -5.36 7.81 0.96
CA SER A 97 -5.16 6.53 1.62
C SER A 97 -5.22 5.40 0.61
N GLY A 98 -4.56 4.30 0.90
CA GLY A 98 -4.54 3.17 0.00
C GLY A 98 -3.76 2.00 0.58
N VAL A 99 -3.32 1.13 -0.32
CA VAL A 99 -2.46 0.00 0.01
C VAL A 99 -1.05 0.26 -0.49
N PHE A 100 -0.07 -0.33 0.15
CA PHE A 100 1.30 -0.35 -0.37
C PHE A 100 1.77 -1.77 -0.63
N LYS A 101 2.77 -1.90 -1.49
CA LYS A 101 3.49 -3.15 -1.75
C LYS A 101 4.96 -2.96 -1.38
N VAL A 102 5.56 -4.00 -0.83
CA VAL A 102 7.00 -4.03 -0.63
C VAL A 102 7.66 -4.57 -1.89
N LEU A 103 8.54 -3.78 -2.46
CA LEU A 103 9.37 -4.14 -3.60
C LEU A 103 10.77 -4.57 -3.12
N ASP A 104 11.64 -4.94 -4.04
CA ASP A 104 13.04 -5.21 -3.75
C ASP A 104 13.72 -4.01 -3.08
N ASP A 105 14.83 -4.24 -2.38
CA ASP A 105 15.61 -3.22 -1.66
C ASP A 105 14.83 -2.41 -0.60
N ASN A 106 13.82 -3.01 0.03
CA ASN A 106 12.98 -2.38 1.05
C ASN A 106 12.26 -1.11 0.56
N VAL A 107 11.86 -1.09 -0.70
CA VAL A 107 11.08 -0.01 -1.30
C VAL A 107 9.59 -0.26 -1.08
N LEU A 108 8.88 0.71 -0.53
CA LEU A 108 7.44 0.72 -0.39
C LEU A 108 6.84 1.44 -1.59
N MET A 109 6.04 0.75 -2.39
CA MET A 109 5.26 1.34 -3.47
C MET A 109 3.84 1.63 -2.96
N LEU A 110 3.53 2.88 -2.72
CA LEU A 110 2.20 3.34 -2.35
C LEU A 110 1.34 3.47 -3.61
N VAL A 111 0.12 2.96 -3.55
CA VAL A 111 -0.85 3.04 -4.66
C VAL A 111 -2.00 3.95 -4.23
N ARG A 112 -2.21 5.06 -4.94
CA ARG A 112 -3.34 5.97 -4.72
C ARG A 112 -4.56 5.46 -5.51
N PRO A 113 -5.62 4.96 -4.87
CA PRO A 113 -6.73 4.33 -5.59
C PRO A 113 -7.52 5.28 -6.50
N SER A 114 -7.56 6.57 -6.15
CA SER A 114 -8.32 7.59 -6.89
C SER A 114 -7.72 7.95 -8.25
N SER A 115 -6.40 7.92 -8.38
CA SER A 115 -5.67 8.31 -9.60
C SER A 115 -4.89 7.17 -10.23
N GLY A 116 -4.64 6.08 -9.50
CA GLY A 116 -3.71 5.03 -9.91
C GLY A 116 -2.24 5.45 -9.83
N GLU A 117 -1.95 6.60 -9.22
CA GLU A 117 -0.60 7.10 -9.05
C GLU A 117 0.19 6.22 -8.07
N HIS A 118 1.48 6.05 -8.36
CA HIS A 118 2.40 5.33 -7.51
C HIS A 118 3.47 6.27 -6.96
N THR A 119 3.69 6.20 -5.65
CA THR A 119 4.78 6.92 -4.97
C THR A 119 5.67 5.91 -4.27
N PHE A 120 6.99 6.13 -4.28
CA PHE A 120 7.96 5.15 -3.80
C PHE A 120 8.76 5.73 -2.64
N TYR A 121 8.92 4.92 -1.58
CA TYR A 121 9.71 5.26 -0.40
C TYR A 121 10.62 4.10 -0.04
N LYS A 122 11.90 4.34 0.09
CA LYS A 122 12.87 3.35 0.58
C LYS A 122 13.00 3.44 2.10
N VAL A 123 12.89 2.31 2.77
CA VAL A 123 13.15 2.22 4.22
C VAL A 123 14.65 2.22 4.43
N LYS A 124 15.18 3.27 5.08
CA LYS A 124 16.60 3.41 5.39
C LYS A 124 16.97 2.73 6.70
N ASP A 125 16.13 2.94 7.69
CA ASP A 125 16.24 2.41 9.04
C ASP A 125 14.88 2.48 9.74
N ASP A 126 14.81 2.09 11.02
CA ASP A 126 13.56 2.07 11.81
C ASP A 126 12.92 3.45 12.00
N ASN A 127 13.65 4.54 11.71
CA ASN A 127 13.20 5.91 11.96
C ASN A 127 13.14 6.78 10.70
N ASN A 128 13.66 6.33 9.57
CA ASN A 128 13.78 7.15 8.38
C ASN A 128 13.34 6.40 7.13
N ILE A 129 12.52 7.06 6.33
CA ILE A 129 12.20 6.63 4.97
C ILE A 129 12.53 7.76 4.00
N VAL A 130 12.93 7.43 2.78
CA VAL A 130 13.32 8.38 1.74
C VAL A 130 12.46 8.19 0.52
N MET A 131 11.90 9.28 -0.02
CA MET A 131 11.21 9.24 -1.30
C MET A 131 12.20 8.92 -2.43
N THR A 132 11.85 8.00 -3.31
CA THR A 132 12.72 7.50 -4.39
C THR A 132 11.99 7.48 -5.72
N ASP A 133 12.71 7.16 -6.78
CA ASP A 133 12.10 6.78 -8.05
C ASP A 133 11.53 5.33 -8.01
N SER A 134 10.97 4.89 -9.12
CA SER A 134 10.32 3.57 -9.25
C SER A 134 11.27 2.37 -9.15
N VAL A 135 12.57 2.59 -9.24
CA VAL A 135 13.61 1.56 -9.11
C VAL A 135 14.41 1.69 -7.80
N GLY A 136 13.98 2.58 -6.89
CA GLY A 136 14.55 2.74 -5.57
C GLY A 136 15.81 3.61 -5.50
N ASN A 137 16.10 4.39 -6.55
CA ASN A 137 17.18 5.37 -6.51
C ASN A 137 16.77 6.57 -5.64
N GLU A 138 17.65 6.93 -4.73
CA GLU A 138 17.48 8.08 -3.86
C GLU A 138 17.88 9.37 -4.60
N PRO A 139 17.25 10.52 -4.27
CA PRO A 139 17.72 11.81 -4.75
C PRO A 139 19.16 12.07 -4.34
N GLU A 140 19.92 12.70 -5.22
CA GLU A 140 21.33 13.03 -4.98
C GLU A 140 21.54 14.53 -4.76
N GLY A 141 22.71 14.89 -4.23
CA GLY A 141 23.13 16.26 -4.04
C GLY A 141 22.54 16.93 -2.80
N GLU A 142 22.59 18.26 -2.77
CA GLU A 142 22.17 19.05 -1.60
C GLU A 142 20.67 18.96 -1.29
N THR A 143 19.86 18.65 -2.28
CA THR A 143 18.41 18.53 -2.15
C THR A 143 17.96 17.18 -1.55
N ALA A 144 18.80 16.16 -1.54
CA ALA A 144 18.49 14.83 -1.04
C ALA A 144 17.88 14.83 0.37
N ARG A 145 18.38 15.73 1.23
CA ARG A 145 17.89 15.88 2.61
C ARG A 145 16.42 16.27 2.74
N PHE A 146 15.83 16.87 1.70
CA PHE A 146 14.44 17.30 1.71
C PHE A 146 13.47 16.18 1.33
N TYR A 147 13.98 15.02 0.92
CA TYR A 147 13.16 13.86 0.55
C TYR A 147 13.11 12.80 1.65
N VAL A 148 13.60 13.13 2.85
CA VAL A 148 13.61 12.24 4.01
C VAL A 148 12.42 12.54 4.91
N LEU A 149 11.61 11.53 5.22
CA LEU A 149 10.61 11.57 6.26
C LEU A 149 11.13 10.85 7.51
N LYS A 150 10.92 11.43 8.67
CA LYS A 150 11.38 10.91 9.97
C LYS A 150 10.21 10.40 10.79
N LYS A 151 10.38 9.26 11.42
CA LYS A 151 9.37 8.66 12.29
C LYS A 151 9.09 9.58 13.48
N ARG A 152 7.82 9.87 13.68
CA ARG A 152 7.35 10.60 14.86
C ARG A 152 7.46 9.69 16.08
N LYS A 153 8.02 10.23 17.16
CA LYS A 153 8.11 9.51 18.45
C LYS A 153 6.82 9.58 19.23
#